data_d474ceee26cf908f715076f0d02dbb2a
#
_entry.id   d474ceee26cf908f715076f0d02dbb2a
#
_cell.length_a   1.000
_cell.length_b   1.000
_cell.length_c   1.000
_cell.angle_alpha   90.00
_cell.angle_beta   90.00
_cell.angle_gamma   90.00
#
_symmetry.space_group_name_H-M   'P 1'
#
loop_
_entity.id
_entity.type
_entity.pdbx_description
1 polymer ?
#
loop_
_entity_poly.entity_id
_entity_poly.type
_entity_poly.pdbx_seq_one_letter_code
_entity_poly.pdbx_strand_id
1 'polypeptide(L)'
;MKILFDYSIFFHQKYGGISRYFLNLQEQFLKNNNEIKVFAPLHQNIFLKENVIKNPFNIYLDKYPLNTRYIIKNFNHYSSKIFCNFYKPEIIHNTFFEKNITKKFKKVITVYDLIHEIYPNDYGMRGNYRPKQEALNNADQIICISNKTKEDLIDIYKVDEKKIDIIYLGVQKFNKMEISTLNLSKPFLLYVGSRSKYKNFNNLIKSFSLSSKLQNDFDIICCGGGKFSELEKNNILNHKINFSKIKQIDVTDDQLHYFYKNASALIYPSLYEGFGLPTLEAMSLGCPVISSNHSAIIEAVGNAAKLFNPNEPEEITSCIEEIVYSKTITDDFIQKGFNRSKFFTWRKCGEETINVYKKLL
;
A
#
# COMPACT_ATOMS: atom_id res chain seq x y z
N MET A 1 -1.01 -26.74 8.47
CA MET A 1 -0.29 -26.56 7.19
C MET A 1 1.08 -26.00 7.45
N LYS A 2 2.08 -26.43 6.69
CA LYS A 2 3.43 -25.86 6.68
C LYS A 2 3.57 -24.86 5.54
N ILE A 3 3.77 -23.59 5.87
CA ILE A 3 3.78 -22.50 4.92
C ILE A 3 5.15 -21.81 4.94
N LEU A 4 5.64 -21.42 3.77
CA LEU A 4 6.87 -20.67 3.62
C LEU A 4 6.60 -19.36 2.87
N PHE A 5 6.97 -18.23 3.46
CA PHE A 5 7.14 -16.97 2.77
C PHE A 5 8.59 -16.82 2.34
N ASP A 6 8.81 -16.54 1.06
CA ASP A 6 10.16 -16.42 0.50
C ASP A 6 10.83 -15.09 0.85
N TYR A 7 12.10 -14.96 0.47
CA TYR A 7 12.94 -13.81 0.78
C TYR A 7 12.64 -12.57 -0.06
N SER A 8 11.93 -12.70 -1.17
CA SER A 8 11.99 -11.75 -2.28
C SER A 8 11.66 -10.33 -1.87
N ILE A 9 10.51 -10.09 -1.24
CA ILE A 9 10.13 -8.72 -0.85
C ILE A 9 11.06 -8.15 0.24
N PHE A 10 11.50 -8.97 1.17
CA PHE A 10 12.37 -8.55 2.27
C PHE A 10 13.78 -8.19 1.81
N PHE A 11 14.20 -8.76 0.67
CA PHE A 11 15.42 -8.39 -0.02
C PHE A 11 15.26 -7.06 -0.78
N HIS A 12 14.11 -6.80 -1.39
CA HIS A 12 13.89 -5.63 -2.24
C HIS A 12 13.48 -4.38 -1.46
N GLN A 13 12.67 -4.52 -0.42
CA GLN A 13 12.12 -3.40 0.36
C GLN A 13 12.80 -3.22 1.71
N LYS A 14 13.32 -2.01 1.98
CA LYS A 14 13.73 -1.61 3.32
C LYS A 14 12.49 -1.31 4.19
N TYR A 15 11.52 -0.59 3.62
CA TYR A 15 10.18 -0.31 4.15
C TYR A 15 9.16 -0.50 3.04
N GLY A 16 7.94 -0.96 3.35
CA GLY A 16 6.88 -1.00 2.35
C GLY A 16 5.65 -1.80 2.76
N GLY A 17 4.52 -1.48 2.13
CA GLY A 17 3.23 -2.12 2.41
C GLY A 17 3.22 -3.62 2.15
N ILE A 18 3.95 -4.09 1.12
CA ILE A 18 3.99 -5.53 0.77
C ILE A 18 4.69 -6.35 1.87
N SER A 19 5.83 -5.91 2.38
CA SER A 19 6.50 -6.62 3.47
C SER A 19 5.66 -6.65 4.75
N ARG A 20 4.94 -5.56 5.04
CA ARG A 20 3.99 -5.49 6.16
C ARG A 20 2.81 -6.44 5.98
N TYR A 21 2.27 -6.57 4.77
CA TYR A 21 1.21 -7.53 4.45
C TYR A 21 1.62 -8.96 4.86
N PHE A 22 2.81 -9.41 4.47
CA PHE A 22 3.26 -10.77 4.80
C PHE A 22 3.47 -10.98 6.31
N LEU A 23 3.94 -9.97 7.02
CA LEU A 23 4.11 -10.10 8.48
C LEU A 23 2.76 -10.10 9.22
N ASN A 24 1.79 -9.31 8.75
CA ASN A 24 0.42 -9.39 9.28
C ASN A 24 -0.22 -10.76 8.98
N LEU A 25 -0.04 -11.30 7.78
CA LEU A 25 -0.50 -12.67 7.46
C LEU A 25 0.18 -13.71 8.35
N GLN A 26 1.49 -13.60 8.57
CA GLN A 26 2.23 -14.50 9.47
C GLN A 26 1.60 -14.53 10.86
N GLU A 27 1.29 -13.37 11.42
CA GLU A 27 0.64 -13.27 12.73
C GLU A 27 -0.73 -13.97 12.73
N GLN A 28 -1.57 -13.72 11.71
CA GLN A 28 -2.89 -14.34 11.62
C GLN A 28 -2.81 -15.87 11.46
N PHE A 29 -1.84 -16.38 10.69
CA PHE A 29 -1.68 -17.79 10.46
C PHE A 29 -1.24 -18.54 11.72
N LEU A 30 -0.37 -17.95 12.53
CA LEU A 30 0.03 -18.52 13.83
C LEU A 30 -1.15 -18.57 14.80
N LYS A 31 -1.99 -17.53 14.83
CA LYS A 31 -3.24 -17.53 15.63
C LYS A 31 -4.20 -18.65 15.24
N ASN A 32 -4.13 -19.11 13.99
CA ASN A 32 -4.93 -20.23 13.46
C ASN A 32 -4.17 -21.57 13.46
N ASN A 33 -3.16 -21.75 14.32
CA ASN A 33 -2.39 -22.98 14.50
C ASN A 33 -1.72 -23.52 13.22
N ASN A 34 -1.32 -22.64 12.32
CA ASN A 34 -0.52 -23.04 11.16
C ASN A 34 0.97 -22.85 11.45
N GLU A 35 1.79 -23.76 10.93
CA GLU A 35 3.24 -23.60 10.97
C GLU A 35 3.69 -22.74 9.80
N ILE A 36 4.20 -21.55 10.09
CA ILE A 36 4.64 -20.62 9.06
C ILE A 36 6.04 -20.07 9.35
N LYS A 37 6.86 -20.02 8.33
CA LYS A 37 8.19 -19.43 8.38
C LYS A 37 8.38 -18.39 7.28
N VAL A 38 9.04 -17.29 7.65
CA VAL A 38 9.64 -16.35 6.71
C VAL A 38 11.10 -16.72 6.60
N PHE A 39 11.58 -17.03 5.40
CA PHE A 39 12.97 -17.35 5.18
C PHE A 39 13.60 -16.32 4.24
N ALA A 40 14.33 -15.38 4.81
CA ALA A 40 15.03 -14.29 4.13
C ALA A 40 16.45 -14.17 4.66
N PRO A 41 17.38 -15.06 4.25
CA PRO A 41 18.71 -15.21 4.86
C PRO A 41 19.49 -13.92 4.98
N LEU A 42 19.52 -13.12 3.92
CA LEU A 42 20.17 -11.80 3.94
C LEU A 42 19.15 -10.76 3.45
N HIS A 43 18.68 -9.90 4.34
CA HIS A 43 17.64 -8.92 4.03
C HIS A 43 17.94 -7.53 4.58
N GLN A 44 17.27 -6.51 4.03
CA GLN A 44 17.36 -5.12 4.49
C GLN A 44 16.03 -4.61 5.07
N ASN A 45 15.04 -5.47 5.24
CA ASN A 45 13.70 -5.08 5.66
C ASN A 45 13.64 -4.85 7.17
N ILE A 46 13.21 -3.65 7.58
CA ILE A 46 13.16 -3.24 8.98
C ILE A 46 12.00 -3.90 9.71
N PHE A 47 10.83 -4.04 9.10
CA PHE A 47 9.71 -4.71 9.74
C PHE A 47 10.02 -6.18 10.07
N LEU A 48 10.75 -6.88 9.19
CA LEU A 48 11.21 -8.25 9.49
C LEU A 48 12.26 -8.26 10.60
N LYS A 49 13.18 -7.27 10.63
CA LYS A 49 14.15 -7.11 11.73
C LYS A 49 13.46 -6.92 13.08
N GLU A 50 12.39 -6.12 13.13
CA GLU A 50 11.65 -5.77 14.35
C GLU A 50 10.56 -6.79 14.70
N ASN A 51 10.25 -7.71 13.80
CA ASN A 51 9.21 -8.72 14.01
C ASN A 51 9.51 -9.54 15.27
N VAL A 52 8.47 -9.75 16.09
CA VAL A 52 8.53 -10.59 17.32
C VAL A 52 8.83 -12.05 16.96
N ILE A 53 8.30 -12.51 15.82
CA ILE A 53 8.50 -13.88 15.34
C ILE A 53 9.84 -13.98 14.62
N LYS A 54 10.85 -14.41 15.32
CA LYS A 54 12.20 -14.52 14.80
C LYS A 54 12.46 -15.84 14.08
N ASN A 55 13.20 -15.76 12.98
CA ASN A 55 13.85 -16.91 12.37
C ASN A 55 15.38 -16.67 12.50
N PRO A 56 16.13 -17.53 13.20
CA PRO A 56 17.56 -17.33 13.44
C PRO A 56 18.40 -17.28 12.14
N PHE A 57 17.86 -17.77 11.05
CA PHE A 57 18.53 -17.74 9.75
C PHE A 57 18.33 -16.44 8.98
N ASN A 58 17.49 -15.51 9.47
CA ASN A 58 17.25 -14.21 8.85
C ASN A 58 18.25 -13.18 9.42
N ILE A 59 19.18 -12.74 8.62
CA ILE A 59 20.24 -11.79 8.99
C ILE A 59 19.93 -10.44 8.35
N TYR A 60 19.74 -9.42 9.18
CA TYR A 60 19.51 -8.06 8.74
C TYR A 60 20.83 -7.38 8.34
N LEU A 61 20.80 -6.73 7.17
CA LEU A 61 21.88 -5.87 6.66
C LEU A 61 21.30 -4.48 6.44
N ASP A 62 21.87 -3.46 7.08
CA ASP A 62 21.36 -2.08 6.93
C ASP A 62 21.49 -1.59 5.47
N LYS A 63 22.59 -1.95 4.83
CA LYS A 63 22.86 -1.74 3.40
C LYS A 63 23.58 -2.95 2.83
N TYR A 64 23.28 -3.27 1.58
CA TYR A 64 24.10 -4.23 0.86
C TYR A 64 25.44 -3.57 0.47
N PRO A 65 26.59 -4.25 0.66
CA PRO A 65 27.88 -3.74 0.18
C PRO A 65 27.82 -3.45 -1.33
N LEU A 66 28.63 -2.48 -1.77
CA LEU A 66 28.68 -2.08 -3.18
C LEU A 66 28.92 -3.30 -4.08
N ASN A 67 28.19 -3.39 -5.17
CA ASN A 67 28.27 -4.44 -6.20
C ASN A 67 27.94 -5.87 -5.72
N THR A 68 27.49 -6.07 -4.47
CA THR A 68 27.16 -7.42 -3.95
C THR A 68 25.69 -7.81 -4.09
N ARG A 69 24.81 -6.89 -4.51
CA ARG A 69 23.35 -7.14 -4.58
C ARG A 69 22.99 -8.38 -5.39
N TYR A 70 23.68 -8.61 -6.51
CA TYR A 70 23.47 -9.79 -7.34
C TYR A 70 23.93 -11.08 -6.64
N ILE A 71 25.08 -11.04 -5.95
CA ILE A 71 25.63 -12.19 -5.20
C ILE A 71 24.69 -12.54 -4.05
N ILE A 72 24.23 -11.56 -3.27
CA ILE A 72 23.30 -11.73 -2.16
C ILE A 72 21.96 -12.31 -2.65
N LYS A 73 21.45 -11.81 -3.78
CA LYS A 73 20.23 -12.34 -4.38
C LYS A 73 20.37 -13.83 -4.72
N ASN A 74 21.46 -14.21 -5.37
CA ASN A 74 21.73 -15.62 -5.70
C ASN A 74 21.91 -16.47 -4.44
N PHE A 75 22.65 -15.97 -3.44
CA PHE A 75 22.79 -16.64 -2.15
C PHE A 75 21.42 -16.91 -1.51
N ASN A 76 20.56 -15.89 -1.43
CA ASN A 76 19.18 -16.05 -0.92
C ASN A 76 18.39 -17.09 -1.71
N HIS A 77 18.50 -17.07 -3.04
CA HIS A 77 17.79 -18.02 -3.89
C HIS A 77 18.24 -19.48 -3.63
N TYR A 78 19.55 -19.75 -3.64
CA TYR A 78 20.06 -21.10 -3.41
C TYR A 78 19.86 -21.58 -1.98
N SER A 79 20.06 -20.72 -0.99
CA SER A 79 19.79 -21.02 0.42
C SER A 79 18.31 -21.34 0.64
N SER A 80 17.40 -20.61 -0.02
CA SER A 80 15.96 -20.90 0.04
C SER A 80 15.60 -22.25 -0.57
N LYS A 81 16.28 -22.63 -1.66
CA LYS A 81 16.09 -23.96 -2.27
C LYS A 81 16.51 -25.10 -1.32
N ILE A 82 17.65 -24.95 -0.65
CA ILE A 82 18.13 -25.89 0.35
C ILE A 82 17.15 -25.94 1.53
N PHE A 83 16.73 -24.78 2.03
CA PHE A 83 15.78 -24.68 3.14
C PHE A 83 14.44 -25.33 2.82
N CYS A 84 13.90 -25.16 1.60
CA CYS A 84 12.68 -25.83 1.16
C CYS A 84 12.78 -27.35 1.21
N ASN A 85 13.93 -27.93 0.82
CA ASN A 85 14.13 -29.38 0.88
C ASN A 85 14.19 -29.91 2.32
N PHE A 86 14.68 -29.10 3.26
CA PHE A 86 14.74 -29.43 4.68
C PHE A 86 13.39 -29.23 5.37
N TYR A 87 12.81 -28.02 5.20
CA TYR A 87 11.55 -27.63 5.86
C TYR A 87 10.33 -28.34 5.31
N LYS A 88 10.37 -28.70 4.00
CA LYS A 88 9.28 -29.36 3.25
C LYS A 88 7.93 -28.63 3.43
N PRO A 89 7.81 -27.36 2.98
CA PRO A 89 6.55 -26.65 3.05
C PRO A 89 5.49 -27.32 2.16
N GLU A 90 4.24 -27.27 2.55
CA GLU A 90 3.11 -27.64 1.70
C GLU A 90 2.82 -26.52 0.69
N ILE A 91 2.94 -25.27 1.15
CA ILE A 91 2.70 -24.05 0.36
C ILE A 91 3.93 -23.13 0.43
N ILE A 92 4.37 -22.63 -0.72
CA ILE A 92 5.27 -21.49 -0.83
C ILE A 92 4.44 -20.32 -1.32
N HIS A 93 4.31 -19.27 -0.50
CA HIS A 93 3.73 -18.01 -0.96
C HIS A 93 4.86 -17.06 -1.35
N ASN A 94 5.00 -16.85 -2.66
CA ASN A 94 6.01 -15.96 -3.20
C ASN A 94 5.67 -14.52 -2.83
N THR A 95 6.61 -13.87 -2.16
CA THR A 95 6.39 -12.52 -1.63
C THR A 95 6.56 -11.43 -2.67
N PHE A 96 7.20 -11.75 -3.80
CA PHE A 96 7.38 -10.87 -4.96
C PHE A 96 7.62 -11.65 -6.24
N PHE A 97 7.72 -10.96 -7.39
CA PHE A 97 7.88 -11.55 -8.72
C PHE A 97 9.33 -11.94 -9.00
N GLU A 98 9.75 -13.08 -8.49
CA GLU A 98 11.09 -13.62 -8.65
C GLU A 98 11.09 -15.04 -9.24
N LYS A 99 12.30 -15.50 -9.64
CA LYS A 99 12.46 -16.88 -10.09
C LYS A 99 11.98 -17.85 -9.03
N ASN A 100 11.27 -18.88 -9.47
CA ASN A 100 10.86 -19.95 -8.60
C ASN A 100 12.03 -20.62 -7.89
N ILE A 101 11.91 -20.71 -6.57
CA ILE A 101 12.89 -21.44 -5.74
C ILE A 101 12.89 -22.92 -6.10
N THR A 102 11.72 -23.50 -6.34
CA THR A 102 11.54 -24.93 -6.67
C THR A 102 10.21 -25.16 -7.36
N LYS A 103 10.08 -26.26 -8.12
CA LYS A 103 8.82 -26.70 -8.72
C LYS A 103 8.08 -27.77 -7.88
N LYS A 104 8.64 -28.14 -6.73
CA LYS A 104 8.22 -29.31 -5.97
C LYS A 104 6.97 -29.08 -5.09
N PHE A 105 6.71 -27.83 -4.70
CA PHE A 105 5.67 -27.47 -3.75
C PHE A 105 4.63 -26.55 -4.39
N LYS A 106 3.41 -26.53 -3.85
CA LYS A 106 2.35 -25.61 -4.28
C LYS A 106 2.75 -24.17 -4.09
N LYS A 107 2.36 -23.32 -5.02
CA LYS A 107 2.77 -21.90 -5.07
C LYS A 107 1.58 -20.98 -5.15
N VAL A 108 1.62 -19.99 -4.29
CA VAL A 108 0.71 -18.88 -4.29
C VAL A 108 1.51 -17.60 -4.52
N ILE A 109 0.95 -16.62 -5.19
CA ILE A 109 1.50 -15.28 -5.33
C ILE A 109 0.40 -14.26 -5.10
N THR A 110 0.73 -13.15 -4.44
CA THR A 110 -0.19 -11.99 -4.33
C THR A 110 0.21 -10.90 -5.32
N VAL A 111 -0.77 -10.39 -6.07
CA VAL A 111 -0.65 -9.25 -6.98
C VAL A 111 -1.32 -8.05 -6.33
N TYR A 112 -0.54 -6.99 -6.12
CA TYR A 112 -0.98 -5.78 -5.41
C TYR A 112 -1.51 -4.71 -6.36
N ASP A 113 -0.86 -4.57 -7.50
CA ASP A 113 -1.21 -3.60 -8.54
C ASP A 113 -0.50 -3.94 -9.86
N LEU A 114 -0.88 -3.20 -10.88
CA LEU A 114 -0.27 -3.22 -12.20
C LEU A 114 0.17 -1.81 -12.64
N ILE A 115 0.56 -0.99 -11.64
CA ILE A 115 0.96 0.41 -11.87
C ILE A 115 2.09 0.52 -12.88
N HIS A 116 3.08 -0.36 -12.80
CA HIS A 116 4.24 -0.34 -13.71
C HIS A 116 3.86 -0.63 -15.17
N GLU A 117 2.84 -1.45 -15.36
CA GLU A 117 2.32 -1.81 -16.68
C GLU A 117 1.43 -0.71 -17.25
N ILE A 118 0.62 -0.08 -16.40
CA ILE A 118 -0.34 0.97 -16.80
C ILE A 118 0.35 2.32 -16.96
N TYR A 119 1.36 2.63 -16.15
CA TYR A 119 2.12 3.88 -16.17
C TYR A 119 3.62 3.64 -16.41
N PRO A 120 4.02 3.00 -17.52
CA PRO A 120 5.43 2.61 -17.77
C PRO A 120 6.39 3.80 -17.82
N ASN A 121 5.90 4.96 -18.28
CA ASN A 121 6.70 6.18 -18.41
C ASN A 121 7.07 6.82 -17.04
N ASP A 122 6.32 6.53 -16.00
CA ASP A 122 6.54 7.11 -14.66
C ASP A 122 7.66 6.39 -13.89
N TYR A 123 8.00 5.19 -14.32
CA TYR A 123 8.96 4.33 -13.64
C TYR A 123 10.25 4.06 -14.43
N GLY A 124 10.39 4.63 -15.63
CA GLY A 124 11.57 4.42 -16.49
C GLY A 124 11.77 2.96 -16.92
N MET A 125 10.82 2.11 -16.63
CA MET A 125 10.87 0.70 -16.98
C MET A 125 10.39 0.51 -18.42
N ARG A 126 11.30 0.35 -19.34
CA ARG A 126 10.98 -0.24 -20.65
C ARG A 126 10.61 -1.71 -20.41
N GLY A 127 9.34 -1.97 -20.13
CA GLY A 127 8.62 -3.22 -20.36
C GLY A 127 9.30 -4.56 -20.10
N ASN A 128 10.18 -4.70 -19.10
CA ASN A 128 10.70 -6.03 -18.78
C ASN A 128 9.74 -6.76 -17.80
N TYR A 129 8.57 -7.11 -18.33
CA TYR A 129 7.51 -7.85 -17.61
C TYR A 129 7.80 -9.35 -17.46
N ARG A 130 8.91 -9.86 -18.02
CA ARG A 130 9.26 -11.29 -18.00
C ARG A 130 9.26 -11.92 -16.62
N PRO A 131 9.90 -11.33 -15.58
CA PRO A 131 9.88 -11.97 -14.25
C PRO A 131 8.48 -12.09 -13.67
N LYS A 132 7.61 -11.09 -13.88
CA LYS A 132 6.23 -11.13 -13.42
C LYS A 132 5.43 -12.18 -14.18
N GLN A 133 5.51 -12.22 -15.51
CA GLN A 133 4.87 -13.22 -16.34
C GLN A 133 5.29 -14.67 -15.95
N GLU A 134 6.60 -14.89 -15.76
CA GLU A 134 7.12 -16.20 -15.33
C GLU A 134 6.59 -16.59 -13.95
N ALA A 135 6.54 -15.66 -13.00
CA ALA A 135 6.00 -15.90 -11.66
C ALA A 135 4.52 -16.25 -11.68
N LEU A 136 3.72 -15.53 -12.48
CA LEU A 136 2.29 -15.78 -12.67
C LEU A 136 2.02 -17.12 -13.34
N ASN A 137 2.74 -17.46 -14.41
CA ASN A 137 2.61 -18.73 -15.12
C ASN A 137 2.94 -19.93 -14.24
N ASN A 138 3.86 -19.76 -13.31
CA ASN A 138 4.31 -20.80 -12.41
C ASN A 138 3.51 -20.89 -11.10
N ALA A 139 2.59 -19.98 -10.84
CA ALA A 139 1.72 -20.02 -9.67
C ALA A 139 0.59 -21.05 -9.86
N ASP A 140 0.33 -21.85 -8.83
CA ASP A 140 -0.85 -22.72 -8.78
C ASP A 140 -2.11 -21.87 -8.48
N GLN A 141 -1.98 -20.81 -7.67
CA GLN A 141 -3.03 -19.85 -7.37
C GLN A 141 -2.49 -18.43 -7.22
N ILE A 142 -3.30 -17.45 -7.57
CA ILE A 142 -2.98 -16.04 -7.54
C ILE A 142 -4.01 -15.35 -6.65
N ILE A 143 -3.54 -14.51 -5.74
CA ILE A 143 -4.39 -13.64 -4.92
C ILE A 143 -4.29 -12.22 -5.47
N CYS A 144 -5.41 -11.63 -5.87
CA CYS A 144 -5.51 -10.21 -6.19
C CYS A 144 -6.13 -9.46 -5.02
N ILE A 145 -5.61 -8.28 -4.71
CA ILE A 145 -6.08 -7.49 -3.55
C ILE A 145 -7.34 -6.66 -3.84
N SER A 146 -7.82 -6.68 -5.10
CA SER A 146 -9.05 -6.03 -5.54
C SER A 146 -9.59 -6.66 -6.83
N ASN A 147 -10.86 -6.40 -7.15
CA ASN A 147 -11.45 -6.76 -8.44
C ASN A 147 -10.72 -6.06 -9.58
N LYS A 148 -10.40 -4.76 -9.41
CA LYS A 148 -9.67 -4.00 -10.43
C LYS A 148 -8.30 -4.61 -10.73
N THR A 149 -7.56 -5.04 -9.71
CA THR A 149 -6.27 -5.72 -9.91
C THR A 149 -6.45 -7.06 -10.65
N LYS A 150 -7.53 -7.81 -10.38
CA LYS A 150 -7.88 -9.03 -11.11
C LYS A 150 -8.18 -8.75 -12.57
N GLU A 151 -9.04 -7.77 -12.87
CA GLU A 151 -9.38 -7.35 -14.23
C GLU A 151 -8.12 -6.99 -15.03
N ASP A 152 -7.31 -6.08 -14.49
CA ASP A 152 -6.06 -5.65 -15.11
C ASP A 152 -5.09 -6.82 -15.34
N LEU A 153 -5.02 -7.75 -14.37
CA LEU A 153 -4.17 -8.93 -14.49
C LEU A 153 -4.60 -9.85 -15.64
N ILE A 154 -5.92 -10.07 -15.78
CA ILE A 154 -6.47 -10.84 -16.90
C ILE A 154 -6.22 -10.11 -18.22
N ASP A 155 -6.46 -8.81 -18.27
CA ASP A 155 -6.32 -8.02 -19.50
C ASP A 155 -4.88 -7.94 -19.99
N ILE A 156 -3.93 -7.73 -19.10
CA ILE A 156 -2.52 -7.51 -19.45
C ILE A 156 -1.77 -8.84 -19.63
N TYR A 157 -1.96 -9.77 -18.72
CA TYR A 157 -1.18 -11.02 -18.67
C TYR A 157 -1.91 -12.25 -19.17
N LYS A 158 -3.21 -12.15 -19.50
CA LYS A 158 -4.06 -13.25 -19.99
C LYS A 158 -4.04 -14.47 -19.04
N VAL A 159 -4.03 -14.20 -17.74
CA VAL A 159 -4.07 -15.22 -16.71
C VAL A 159 -5.46 -15.89 -16.70
N ASP A 160 -5.50 -17.21 -16.50
CA ASP A 160 -6.76 -17.94 -16.31
C ASP A 160 -7.46 -17.46 -15.04
N GLU A 161 -8.68 -16.95 -15.19
CA GLU A 161 -9.50 -16.43 -14.10
C GLU A 161 -9.72 -17.46 -12.98
N LYS A 162 -9.76 -18.75 -13.31
CA LYS A 162 -9.92 -19.85 -12.34
C LYS A 162 -8.77 -19.95 -11.33
N LYS A 163 -7.62 -19.38 -11.67
CA LYS A 163 -6.46 -19.30 -10.77
C LYS A 163 -6.45 -18.07 -9.87
N ILE A 164 -7.46 -17.20 -9.92
CA ILE A 164 -7.46 -15.93 -9.22
C ILE A 164 -8.53 -15.92 -8.14
N ASP A 165 -8.11 -15.75 -6.89
CA ASP A 165 -8.98 -15.38 -5.77
C ASP A 165 -8.78 -13.89 -5.43
N ILE A 166 -9.86 -13.20 -5.01
CA ILE A 166 -9.80 -11.82 -4.54
C ILE A 166 -9.83 -11.84 -3.02
N ILE A 167 -8.80 -11.24 -2.40
CA ILE A 167 -8.72 -11.11 -0.95
C ILE A 167 -8.31 -9.68 -0.60
N TYR A 168 -9.23 -8.96 0.01
CA TYR A 168 -8.98 -7.59 0.42
C TYR A 168 -7.99 -7.50 1.59
N LEU A 169 -7.25 -6.41 1.63
CA LEU A 169 -6.27 -6.14 2.69
C LEU A 169 -6.96 -5.75 4.00
N GLY A 170 -6.28 -5.98 5.11
CA GLY A 170 -6.68 -5.48 6.41
C GLY A 170 -6.18 -4.06 6.69
N VAL A 171 -6.93 -3.30 7.47
CA VAL A 171 -6.52 -1.99 7.97
C VAL A 171 -5.57 -2.17 9.14
N GLN A 172 -4.51 -1.37 9.18
CA GLN A 172 -3.56 -1.35 10.28
C GLN A 172 -4.25 -0.82 11.56
N LYS A 173 -4.03 -1.50 12.67
CA LYS A 173 -4.32 -0.94 13.99
C LYS A 173 -3.13 -0.09 14.41
N PHE A 174 -3.38 1.18 14.61
CA PHE A 174 -2.35 2.09 15.10
C PHE A 174 -2.30 2.07 16.63
N ASN A 175 -1.11 2.03 17.19
CA ASN A 175 -0.93 2.24 18.63
C ASN A 175 -1.06 3.75 18.91
N LYS A 176 -1.67 4.08 20.05
CA LYS A 176 -1.75 5.48 20.49
C LYS A 176 -0.32 6.01 20.74
N MET A 177 0.14 6.91 19.89
CA MET A 177 1.31 7.73 20.18
C MET A 177 0.87 9.18 20.37
N GLU A 178 1.16 9.75 21.51
CA GLU A 178 1.05 11.19 21.72
C GLU A 178 2.27 11.85 21.08
N ILE A 179 2.05 12.52 19.95
CA ILE A 179 3.09 13.39 19.37
C ILE A 179 2.94 14.75 20.02
N SER A 180 3.75 15.01 21.02
CA SER A 180 3.70 16.24 21.85
C SER A 180 4.21 17.52 21.18
N THR A 181 4.63 17.51 19.90
CA THR A 181 5.48 18.61 19.39
C THR A 181 5.13 19.22 18.03
N LEU A 182 4.08 18.75 17.34
CA LEU A 182 3.67 19.40 16.08
C LEU A 182 2.58 20.44 16.36
N ASN A 183 3.01 21.66 16.65
CA ASN A 183 2.11 22.83 16.74
C ASN A 183 1.65 23.19 15.32
N LEU A 184 0.59 22.53 14.84
CA LEU A 184 -0.08 22.92 13.62
C LEU A 184 -1.03 24.06 13.96
N SER A 185 -0.66 25.26 13.54
CA SER A 185 -1.36 26.50 13.90
C SER A 185 -2.72 26.67 13.19
N LYS A 186 -2.98 25.85 12.17
CA LYS A 186 -4.22 25.90 11.36
C LYS A 186 -4.79 24.50 11.10
N PRO A 187 -6.10 24.42 10.82
CA PRO A 187 -6.69 23.21 10.24
C PRO A 187 -5.97 22.83 8.95
N PHE A 188 -5.94 21.53 8.62
CA PHE A 188 -5.23 21.07 7.44
C PHE A 188 -5.96 19.98 6.68
N LEU A 189 -5.72 19.96 5.38
CA LEU A 189 -6.04 18.88 4.47
C LEU A 189 -4.83 17.94 4.40
N LEU A 190 -5.08 16.64 4.46
CA LEU A 190 -4.02 15.65 4.48
C LEU A 190 -3.87 14.99 3.10
N TYR A 191 -2.64 14.85 2.64
CA TYR A 191 -2.25 14.04 1.50
C TYR A 191 -1.23 12.99 1.96
N VAL A 192 -1.44 11.72 1.62
CA VAL A 192 -0.58 10.60 2.05
C VAL A 192 -0.04 9.82 0.86
N GLY A 193 1.27 9.69 0.80
CA GLY A 193 1.96 8.88 -0.20
C GLY A 193 3.03 9.63 -1.01
N SER A 194 3.56 8.96 -2.03
CA SER A 194 4.45 9.60 -3.00
C SER A 194 3.69 10.63 -3.83
N ARG A 195 4.41 11.55 -4.48
CA ARG A 195 3.81 12.54 -5.38
C ARG A 195 4.10 12.22 -6.85
N SER A 196 4.23 10.92 -7.17
CA SER A 196 4.34 10.42 -8.54
C SER A 196 3.11 10.80 -9.37
N LYS A 197 3.26 10.83 -10.70
CA LYS A 197 2.23 11.36 -11.61
C LYS A 197 0.85 10.71 -11.44
N TYR A 198 0.79 9.39 -11.29
CA TYR A 198 -0.47 8.68 -11.09
C TYR A 198 -1.15 8.99 -9.74
N LYS A 199 -0.40 9.50 -8.76
CA LYS A 199 -0.94 9.98 -7.46
C LYS A 199 -1.60 11.36 -7.58
N ASN A 200 -1.44 12.01 -8.73
CA ASN A 200 -2.19 13.19 -9.16
C ASN A 200 -2.10 14.40 -8.20
N PHE A 201 -0.94 14.55 -7.57
CA PHE A 201 -0.69 15.68 -6.67
C PHE A 201 -0.86 17.05 -7.37
N ASN A 202 -0.55 17.15 -8.67
CA ASN A 202 -0.67 18.38 -9.43
C ASN A 202 -2.13 18.88 -9.50
N ASN A 203 -3.10 17.98 -9.70
CA ASN A 203 -4.51 18.37 -9.70
C ASN A 203 -5.01 18.74 -8.30
N LEU A 204 -4.46 18.17 -7.22
CA LEU A 204 -4.73 18.66 -5.88
C LEU A 204 -4.23 20.11 -5.70
N ILE A 205 -3.02 20.42 -6.15
CA ILE A 205 -2.48 21.79 -6.09
C ILE A 205 -3.35 22.75 -6.92
N LYS A 206 -3.70 22.37 -8.15
CA LYS A 206 -4.58 23.16 -8.99
C LYS A 206 -5.95 23.37 -8.31
N SER A 207 -6.58 22.35 -7.78
CA SER A 207 -7.87 22.47 -7.10
C SER A 207 -7.80 23.39 -5.88
N PHE A 208 -6.75 23.27 -5.07
CA PHE A 208 -6.55 24.14 -3.92
C PHE A 208 -6.37 25.61 -4.33
N SER A 209 -5.76 25.87 -5.49
CA SER A 209 -5.58 27.23 -6.03
C SER A 209 -6.87 27.90 -6.47
N LEU A 210 -7.92 27.13 -6.81
CA LEU A 210 -9.19 27.66 -7.29
C LEU A 210 -10.05 28.29 -6.18
N SER A 211 -9.77 27.98 -4.90
CA SER A 211 -10.53 28.52 -3.78
C SER A 211 -9.66 29.37 -2.86
N SER A 212 -9.88 30.67 -2.87
CA SER A 212 -9.24 31.60 -1.91
C SER A 212 -9.68 31.31 -0.47
N LYS A 213 -10.91 30.81 -0.28
CA LYS A 213 -11.44 30.43 1.03
C LYS A 213 -10.68 29.24 1.60
N LEU A 214 -10.47 28.17 0.82
CA LEU A 214 -9.66 27.01 1.23
C LEU A 214 -8.23 27.43 1.57
N GLN A 215 -7.61 28.29 0.73
CA GLN A 215 -6.27 28.76 0.99
C GLN A 215 -6.17 29.62 2.26
N ASN A 216 -7.20 30.37 2.63
CA ASN A 216 -7.21 31.16 3.85
C ASN A 216 -7.38 30.29 5.10
N ASP A 217 -8.22 29.27 5.05
CA ASP A 217 -8.65 28.51 6.21
C ASP A 217 -7.78 27.28 6.49
N PHE A 218 -7.13 26.70 5.46
CA PHE A 218 -6.39 25.44 5.58
C PHE A 218 -4.95 25.51 5.08
N ASP A 219 -4.12 24.63 5.64
CA ASP A 219 -2.85 24.23 5.06
C ASP A 219 -3.01 22.85 4.41
N ILE A 220 -2.13 22.47 3.47
CA ILE A 220 -2.00 21.08 2.99
C ILE A 220 -0.78 20.46 3.64
N ILE A 221 -0.97 19.30 4.28
CA ILE A 221 0.12 18.50 4.82
C ILE A 221 0.30 17.24 3.98
N CYS A 222 1.51 17.08 3.44
CA CYS A 222 1.91 15.93 2.66
C CYS A 222 2.76 14.99 3.51
N CYS A 223 2.24 13.82 3.86
CA CYS A 223 2.97 12.78 4.55
C CYS A 223 3.57 11.78 3.55
N GLY A 224 4.88 11.66 3.53
CA GLY A 224 5.61 10.80 2.59
C GLY A 224 6.08 11.53 1.30
N GLY A 225 6.68 10.73 0.39
CA GLY A 225 7.19 11.24 -0.89
C GLY A 225 8.52 12.00 -0.81
N GLY A 226 9.08 12.20 0.39
CA GLY A 226 10.32 12.96 0.61
C GLY A 226 10.17 14.46 0.35
N LYS A 227 11.27 15.19 0.31
CA LYS A 227 11.28 16.65 0.07
C LYS A 227 10.70 17.01 -1.29
N PHE A 228 10.07 18.18 -1.40
CA PHE A 228 9.59 18.70 -2.69
C PHE A 228 10.75 18.87 -3.66
N SER A 229 10.56 18.37 -4.88
CA SER A 229 11.44 18.65 -6.01
C SER A 229 11.25 20.08 -6.51
N GLU A 230 12.22 20.62 -7.26
CA GLU A 230 12.09 21.97 -7.87
C GLU A 230 10.89 22.06 -8.82
N LEU A 231 10.55 20.99 -9.53
CA LEU A 231 9.35 20.95 -10.39
C LEU A 231 8.07 21.09 -9.57
N GLU A 232 7.97 20.42 -8.41
CA GLU A 232 6.81 20.52 -7.54
C GLU A 232 6.70 21.91 -6.91
N LYS A 233 7.82 22.50 -6.48
CA LYS A 233 7.86 23.88 -5.94
C LYS A 233 7.39 24.88 -7.00
N ASN A 234 7.93 24.79 -8.21
CA ASN A 234 7.54 25.67 -9.31
C ASN A 234 6.06 25.50 -9.66
N ASN A 235 5.53 24.28 -9.65
CA ASN A 235 4.10 24.04 -9.87
C ASN A 235 3.23 24.76 -8.82
N ILE A 236 3.59 24.67 -7.52
CA ILE A 236 2.88 25.35 -6.44
C ILE A 236 2.91 26.88 -6.64
N LEU A 237 4.07 27.46 -6.97
CA LEU A 237 4.23 28.88 -7.17
C LEU A 237 3.49 29.37 -8.43
N ASN A 238 3.49 28.61 -9.52
CA ASN A 238 2.78 28.93 -10.77
C ASN A 238 1.26 29.03 -10.55
N HIS A 239 0.74 28.26 -9.59
CA HIS A 239 -0.67 28.35 -9.16
C HIS A 239 -0.91 29.48 -8.14
N LYS A 240 0.06 30.37 -7.89
CA LYS A 240 -0.04 31.51 -6.98
C LYS A 240 -0.38 31.12 -5.53
N ILE A 241 -0.04 29.90 -5.12
CA ILE A 241 -0.21 29.44 -3.74
C ILE A 241 1.04 29.88 -2.95
N ASN A 242 0.81 30.46 -1.77
CA ASN A 242 1.91 30.71 -0.84
C ASN A 242 2.50 29.36 -0.40
N PHE A 243 3.78 29.14 -0.71
CA PHE A 243 4.47 27.87 -0.44
C PHE A 243 4.44 27.46 1.03
N SER A 244 4.34 28.40 1.96
CA SER A 244 4.21 28.12 3.40
C SER A 244 2.95 27.36 3.78
N LYS A 245 1.94 27.33 2.88
CA LYS A 245 0.67 26.61 3.06
C LYS A 245 0.78 25.13 2.73
N ILE A 246 1.81 24.71 2.02
CA ILE A 246 2.01 23.32 1.58
C ILE A 246 3.24 22.79 2.31
N LYS A 247 3.02 21.88 3.26
CA LYS A 247 4.09 21.34 4.10
C LYS A 247 4.31 19.86 3.80
N GLN A 248 5.56 19.46 3.64
CA GLN A 248 5.93 18.06 3.56
C GLN A 248 6.55 17.64 4.90
N ILE A 249 6.12 16.49 5.40
CA ILE A 249 6.57 15.94 6.67
C ILE A 249 6.90 14.45 6.46
N ASP A 250 8.12 14.07 6.84
CA ASP A 250 8.49 12.67 6.92
C ASP A 250 7.97 12.10 8.24
N VAL A 251 7.17 11.07 8.15
CA VAL A 251 6.49 10.48 9.30
C VAL A 251 6.75 8.98 9.37
N THR A 252 6.83 8.45 10.59
CA THR A 252 6.69 7.03 10.85
C THR A 252 5.21 6.63 10.77
N ASP A 253 4.93 5.33 10.72
CA ASP A 253 3.55 4.84 10.71
C ASP A 253 2.76 5.27 11.95
N ASP A 254 3.39 5.23 13.13
CA ASP A 254 2.76 5.67 14.38
C ASP A 254 2.49 7.18 14.37
N GLN A 255 3.39 7.97 13.77
CA GLN A 255 3.17 9.41 13.60
C GLN A 255 2.06 9.71 12.59
N LEU A 256 1.89 8.90 11.55
CA LEU A 256 0.83 9.06 10.56
C LEU A 256 -0.57 8.97 11.20
N HIS A 257 -0.72 8.18 12.26
CA HIS A 257 -1.96 8.12 13.06
C HIS A 257 -2.41 9.51 13.56
N TYR A 258 -1.46 10.33 14.04
CA TYR A 258 -1.77 11.70 14.49
C TYR A 258 -2.33 12.55 13.35
N PHE A 259 -1.74 12.47 12.16
CA PHE A 259 -2.20 13.25 11.02
C PHE A 259 -3.59 12.83 10.56
N TYR A 260 -3.86 11.53 10.47
CA TYR A 260 -5.21 11.06 10.16
C TYR A 260 -6.24 11.55 11.18
N LYS A 261 -5.93 11.46 12.47
CA LYS A 261 -6.88 11.82 13.54
C LYS A 261 -7.20 13.31 13.58
N ASN A 262 -6.27 14.18 13.18
CA ASN A 262 -6.38 15.64 13.32
C ASN A 262 -6.61 16.37 11.98
N ALA A 263 -6.60 15.67 10.86
CA ALA A 263 -6.90 16.25 9.56
C ALA A 263 -8.38 16.61 9.43
N SER A 264 -8.66 17.74 8.80
CA SER A 264 -10.04 18.11 8.42
C SER A 264 -10.61 17.19 7.37
N ALA A 265 -9.77 16.67 6.45
CA ALA A 265 -10.08 15.61 5.52
C ALA A 265 -8.79 15.01 4.93
N LEU A 266 -8.84 13.72 4.55
CA LEU A 266 -7.86 13.13 3.64
C LEU A 266 -8.30 13.40 2.20
N ILE A 267 -7.39 13.97 1.39
CA ILE A 267 -7.59 14.13 -0.05
C ILE A 267 -6.76 13.07 -0.78
N TYR A 268 -7.45 12.21 -1.54
CA TYR A 268 -6.81 11.06 -2.21
C TYR A 268 -7.08 11.07 -3.71
N PRO A 269 -6.36 11.90 -4.50
CA PRO A 269 -6.69 12.20 -5.88
C PRO A 269 -6.12 11.21 -6.90
N SER A 270 -5.64 10.05 -6.47
CA SER A 270 -4.93 9.08 -7.31
C SER A 270 -5.73 8.67 -8.54
N LEU A 271 -5.07 8.61 -9.69
CA LEU A 271 -5.64 8.11 -10.95
C LEU A 271 -5.75 6.59 -10.94
N TYR A 272 -4.86 5.93 -10.21
CA TYR A 272 -4.83 4.47 -10.11
C TYR A 272 -4.27 4.01 -8.76
N GLU A 273 -4.87 2.98 -8.21
CA GLU A 273 -4.40 2.26 -7.00
C GLU A 273 -4.78 0.79 -7.10
N GLY A 274 -3.96 -0.05 -6.50
CA GLY A 274 -4.29 -1.47 -6.34
C GLY A 274 -5.40 -1.72 -5.30
N PHE A 275 -5.55 -0.79 -4.31
CA PHE A 275 -6.62 -0.87 -3.32
C PHE A 275 -6.99 0.49 -2.68
N GLY A 276 -6.00 1.19 -2.09
CA GLY A 276 -6.24 2.48 -1.44
C GLY A 276 -6.28 2.39 0.10
N LEU A 277 -5.36 1.62 0.69
CA LEU A 277 -5.24 1.49 2.15
C LEU A 277 -5.27 2.82 2.92
N PRO A 278 -4.61 3.91 2.49
CA PRO A 278 -4.65 5.19 3.18
C PRO A 278 -6.06 5.72 3.42
N THR A 279 -7.01 5.45 2.53
CA THR A 279 -8.40 5.87 2.70
C THR A 279 -9.09 5.13 3.85
N LEU A 280 -8.86 3.83 3.95
CA LEU A 280 -9.39 2.99 5.02
C LEU A 280 -8.72 3.27 6.37
N GLU A 281 -7.43 3.56 6.37
CA GLU A 281 -6.69 4.00 7.56
C GLU A 281 -7.28 5.30 8.10
N ALA A 282 -7.47 6.31 7.24
CA ALA A 282 -8.13 7.56 7.59
C ALA A 282 -9.54 7.34 8.16
N MET A 283 -10.36 6.54 7.48
CA MET A 283 -11.71 6.19 7.93
C MET A 283 -11.72 5.52 9.30
N SER A 284 -10.76 4.63 9.57
CA SER A 284 -10.66 3.92 10.85
C SER A 284 -10.34 4.84 12.03
N LEU A 285 -9.85 6.03 11.75
CA LEU A 285 -9.45 7.05 12.72
C LEU A 285 -10.39 8.26 12.77
N GLY A 286 -11.50 8.19 12.03
CA GLY A 286 -12.51 9.25 12.01
C GLY A 286 -12.13 10.45 11.13
N CYS A 287 -11.19 10.30 10.21
CA CYS A 287 -10.88 11.29 9.21
C CYS A 287 -11.86 11.14 8.03
N PRO A 288 -12.62 12.17 7.64
CA PRO A 288 -13.42 12.13 6.44
C PRO A 288 -12.54 12.02 5.20
N VAL A 289 -13.00 11.25 4.22
CA VAL A 289 -12.23 10.95 3.01
C VAL A 289 -12.89 11.57 1.78
N ILE A 290 -12.10 12.30 1.02
CA ILE A 290 -12.45 12.89 -0.28
C ILE A 290 -11.52 12.23 -1.30
N SER A 291 -12.07 11.45 -2.21
CA SER A 291 -11.28 10.50 -2.99
C SER A 291 -11.68 10.46 -4.45
N SER A 292 -10.72 10.07 -5.28
CA SER A 292 -10.96 9.76 -6.68
C SER A 292 -12.01 8.65 -6.84
N ASN A 293 -12.84 8.77 -7.88
CA ASN A 293 -13.79 7.73 -8.30
C ASN A 293 -13.17 6.72 -9.30
N HIS A 294 -11.83 6.55 -9.29
CA HIS A 294 -11.09 5.70 -10.22
C HIS A 294 -10.49 4.46 -9.56
N SER A 295 -10.30 3.42 -10.38
CA SER A 295 -9.57 2.21 -10.01
C SER A 295 -10.19 1.46 -8.80
N ALA A 296 -9.37 0.72 -8.07
CA ALA A 296 -9.79 -0.04 -6.89
C ALA A 296 -10.16 0.83 -5.67
N ILE A 297 -9.96 2.13 -5.74
CA ILE A 297 -10.31 3.04 -4.64
C ILE A 297 -11.81 2.93 -4.31
N ILE A 298 -12.65 2.82 -5.33
CA ILE A 298 -14.11 2.67 -5.16
C ILE A 298 -14.44 1.41 -4.36
N GLU A 299 -13.71 0.32 -4.59
CA GLU A 299 -13.89 -0.93 -3.84
C GLU A 299 -13.52 -0.78 -2.36
N ALA A 300 -12.49 0.02 -2.06
CA ALA A 300 -12.10 0.31 -0.69
C ALA A 300 -13.12 1.21 0.02
N VAL A 301 -13.45 2.35 -0.58
CA VAL A 301 -14.24 3.38 0.10
C VAL A 301 -15.76 3.15 0.06
N GLY A 302 -16.29 2.51 -0.99
CA GLY A 302 -17.73 2.35 -1.18
C GLY A 302 -18.45 3.72 -1.16
N ASN A 303 -19.50 3.82 -0.34
CA ASN A 303 -20.26 5.07 -0.12
C ASN A 303 -19.76 5.90 1.08
N ALA A 304 -18.60 5.56 1.63
CA ALA A 304 -18.06 6.20 2.83
C ALA A 304 -17.04 7.31 2.55
N ALA A 305 -16.85 7.68 1.29
CA ALA A 305 -16.05 8.82 0.86
C ALA A 305 -16.86 9.74 -0.07
N LYS A 306 -16.53 11.02 -0.07
CA LYS A 306 -16.97 11.93 -1.12
C LYS A 306 -16.10 11.67 -2.35
N LEU A 307 -16.73 11.25 -3.45
CA LEU A 307 -16.05 10.90 -4.69
C LEU A 307 -16.02 12.06 -5.67
N PHE A 308 -14.94 12.17 -6.44
CA PHE A 308 -14.74 13.15 -7.52
C PHE A 308 -14.02 12.53 -8.72
N ASN A 309 -14.18 13.13 -9.89
CA ASN A 309 -13.34 12.84 -11.04
C ASN A 309 -11.94 13.45 -10.84
N PRO A 310 -10.87 12.65 -10.77
CA PRO A 310 -9.51 13.15 -10.49
C PRO A 310 -8.92 14.02 -11.60
N ASN A 311 -9.57 14.07 -12.78
CA ASN A 311 -9.15 14.92 -13.90
C ASN A 311 -9.80 16.30 -13.88
N GLU A 312 -10.76 16.55 -12.96
CA GLU A 312 -11.54 17.78 -12.87
C GLU A 312 -11.21 18.54 -11.55
N PRO A 313 -10.24 19.46 -11.56
CA PRO A 313 -9.83 20.20 -10.36
C PRO A 313 -10.97 21.00 -9.71
N GLU A 314 -11.91 21.49 -10.50
CA GLU A 314 -13.09 22.22 -10.03
C GLU A 314 -14.01 21.32 -9.19
N GLU A 315 -14.19 20.05 -9.60
CA GLU A 315 -14.95 19.07 -8.83
C GLU A 315 -14.24 18.69 -7.54
N ILE A 316 -12.90 18.55 -7.59
CA ILE A 316 -12.10 18.32 -6.37
C ILE A 316 -12.31 19.47 -5.39
N THR A 317 -12.23 20.73 -5.86
CA THR A 317 -12.46 21.92 -5.03
C THR A 317 -13.84 21.87 -4.36
N SER A 318 -14.88 21.65 -5.16
CA SER A 318 -16.27 21.62 -4.66
C SER A 318 -16.46 20.51 -3.63
N CYS A 319 -15.92 19.32 -3.85
CA CYS A 319 -15.99 18.21 -2.89
C CYS A 319 -15.25 18.51 -1.58
N ILE A 320 -14.10 19.21 -1.65
CA ILE A 320 -13.37 19.63 -0.44
C ILE A 320 -14.24 20.62 0.34
N GLU A 321 -14.75 21.67 -0.31
CA GLU A 321 -15.57 22.71 0.34
C GLU A 321 -16.83 22.13 0.97
N GLU A 322 -17.55 21.24 0.26
CA GLU A 322 -18.76 20.59 0.77
C GLU A 322 -18.49 19.84 2.09
N ILE A 323 -17.37 19.12 2.16
CA ILE A 323 -17.03 18.37 3.36
C ILE A 323 -16.55 19.31 4.47
N VAL A 324 -15.54 20.17 4.24
CA VAL A 324 -14.86 20.86 5.34
C VAL A 324 -15.69 22.03 5.92
N TYR A 325 -16.71 22.52 5.19
CA TYR A 325 -17.57 23.62 5.65
C TYR A 325 -18.95 23.17 6.13
N SER A 326 -19.27 21.89 6.10
CA SER A 326 -20.55 21.36 6.59
C SER A 326 -20.33 20.29 7.65
N LYS A 327 -20.48 20.67 8.92
CA LYS A 327 -20.33 19.73 10.03
C LYS A 327 -21.21 18.50 9.90
N THR A 328 -22.48 18.68 9.49
CA THR A 328 -23.44 17.59 9.33
C THR A 328 -22.96 16.56 8.30
N ILE A 329 -22.46 17.05 7.14
CA ILE A 329 -21.94 16.18 6.08
C ILE A 329 -20.65 15.49 6.54
N THR A 330 -19.74 16.22 7.19
CA THR A 330 -18.51 15.66 7.76
C THR A 330 -18.80 14.55 8.75
N ASP A 331 -19.72 14.77 9.70
CA ASP A 331 -20.09 13.78 10.73
C ASP A 331 -20.71 12.52 10.10
N ASP A 332 -21.52 12.66 9.04
CA ASP A 332 -22.10 11.53 8.29
C ASP A 332 -21.01 10.68 7.62
N PHE A 333 -20.04 11.34 6.92
CA PHE A 333 -18.92 10.61 6.29
C PHE A 333 -17.97 9.97 7.31
N ILE A 334 -17.77 10.57 8.47
CA ILE A 334 -17.02 9.96 9.56
C ILE A 334 -17.69 8.67 10.02
N GLN A 335 -19.02 8.67 10.26
CA GLN A 335 -19.75 7.47 10.69
C GLN A 335 -19.74 6.38 9.62
N LYS A 336 -19.99 6.74 8.36
CA LYS A 336 -19.88 5.82 7.22
C LYS A 336 -18.48 5.22 7.14
N GLY A 337 -17.42 6.05 7.32
CA GLY A 337 -16.02 5.64 7.31
C GLY A 337 -15.70 4.62 8.42
N PHE A 338 -16.11 4.88 9.65
CA PHE A 338 -15.95 3.92 10.75
C PHE A 338 -16.62 2.58 10.45
N ASN A 339 -17.82 2.60 9.90
CA ASN A 339 -18.52 1.37 9.56
C ASN A 339 -17.82 0.65 8.41
N ARG A 340 -17.40 1.38 7.37
CA ARG A 340 -16.70 0.81 6.21
C ARG A 340 -15.38 0.13 6.59
N SER A 341 -14.53 0.79 7.37
CA SER A 341 -13.21 0.27 7.77
C SER A 341 -13.29 -1.04 8.56
N LYS A 342 -14.38 -1.29 9.30
CA LYS A 342 -14.59 -2.54 10.07
C LYS A 342 -14.66 -3.80 9.20
N PHE A 343 -15.01 -3.67 7.92
CA PHE A 343 -15.07 -4.83 7.00
C PHE A 343 -13.68 -5.33 6.57
N PHE A 344 -12.64 -4.51 6.72
CA PHE A 344 -11.30 -4.78 6.26
C PHE A 344 -10.38 -5.08 7.44
N THR A 345 -10.31 -6.34 7.83
CA THR A 345 -9.49 -6.77 8.97
C THR A 345 -8.42 -7.77 8.55
N TRP A 346 -7.25 -7.69 9.16
CA TRP A 346 -6.19 -8.68 8.94
C TRP A 346 -6.64 -10.10 9.28
N ARG A 347 -7.54 -10.25 10.28
CA ARG A 347 -8.14 -11.54 10.62
C ARG A 347 -8.88 -12.13 9.42
N LYS A 348 -9.78 -11.36 8.80
CA LYS A 348 -10.53 -11.80 7.61
C LYS A 348 -9.59 -12.12 6.45
N CYS A 349 -8.63 -11.22 6.16
CA CYS A 349 -7.62 -11.43 5.13
C CYS A 349 -6.85 -12.74 5.35
N GLY A 350 -6.43 -13.01 6.58
CA GLY A 350 -5.74 -14.25 6.94
C GLY A 350 -6.61 -15.50 6.78
N GLU A 351 -7.85 -15.47 7.27
CA GLU A 351 -8.81 -16.58 7.14
C GLU A 351 -9.11 -16.91 5.68
N GLU A 352 -9.38 -15.90 4.84
CA GLU A 352 -9.61 -16.08 3.40
C GLU A 352 -8.36 -16.62 2.69
N THR A 353 -7.16 -16.15 3.04
CA THR A 353 -5.90 -16.67 2.49
C THR A 353 -5.66 -18.12 2.89
N ILE A 354 -5.96 -18.50 4.13
CA ILE A 354 -5.91 -19.90 4.59
C ILE A 354 -6.86 -20.78 3.78
N ASN A 355 -8.06 -20.29 3.45
CA ASN A 355 -9.03 -21.03 2.65
C ASN A 355 -8.52 -21.28 1.22
N VAL A 356 -7.84 -20.28 0.63
CA VAL A 356 -7.18 -20.47 -0.68
C VAL A 356 -6.11 -21.56 -0.60
N TYR A 357 -5.30 -21.59 0.45
CA TYR A 357 -4.29 -22.62 0.63
C TYR A 357 -4.88 -24.02 0.81
N LYS A 358 -5.98 -24.12 1.57
CA LYS A 358 -6.68 -25.42 1.76
C LYS A 358 -7.25 -26.00 0.47
N LYS A 359 -7.68 -25.15 -0.48
CA LYS A 359 -8.16 -25.60 -1.79
C LYS A 359 -7.05 -26.21 -2.65
N LEU A 360 -5.80 -25.88 -2.39
CA LEU A 360 -4.64 -26.37 -3.16
C LEU A 360 -4.07 -27.70 -2.64
N LEU A 361 -4.37 -28.05 -1.39
CA LEU A 361 -3.90 -29.26 -0.71
C LEU A 361 -4.91 -30.40 -0.77
#